data_400aed8cdeed6e440edc36db438b222b
#
_entry.id   400aed8cdeed6e440edc36db438b222b
#
_cell.length_a   1.000
_cell.length_b   1.000
_cell.length_c   1.000
_cell.angle_alpha   90.00
_cell.angle_beta   90.00
_cell.angle_gamma   90.00
#
_symmetry.space_group_name_H-M   'P 1'
#
loop_
_entity.id
_entity.type
_entity.pdbx_description
1 polymer ?
#
loop_
_entity_poly.entity_id
_entity_poly.type
_entity_poly.pdbx_seq_one_letter_code
_entity_poly.pdbx_strand_id
1 'polypeptide(L)'
;MNKSYCIKLFSEIFSDSASKYRFCCHANENDTTKKYNPLNTTPFDYFLSPEMEQIRNDVLSGKRIQGCEECYLKEDAGHESFREQYNQGKDLPTNVESYNVDLKMHIFGTFCNLGCYMCIPFDSSTRRAELQKSGLKDFWYDMESADYTLEGPRNLGTKRYEEIEANLIANIDYIRILRFYGGEPIQMPRVWSLLSKIPKDKAKNIEVLISTNLTLTEFKGYSIEWIKERFKKLTLTVSVDHYGKKLHWIRYPINVFEFEKNLALYKKDVNYLNIAVSMLNVYDLKEIEQHYN
;
A
#
# COMPACT_ATOMS: atom_id res chain seq x y z
N MET A 1 -8.47 16.79 23.88
CA MET A 1 -7.71 16.42 22.67
C MET A 1 -8.30 17.22 21.51
N ASN A 2 -7.47 17.78 20.64
CA ASN A 2 -7.95 18.54 19.48
C ASN A 2 -8.75 17.58 18.55
N LYS A 3 -10.05 17.89 18.34
CA LYS A 3 -11.00 17.03 17.60
C LYS A 3 -10.74 16.90 16.09
N SER A 4 -9.78 17.63 15.54
CA SER A 4 -9.42 17.55 14.10
C SER A 4 -8.02 16.98 13.86
N TYR A 5 -7.18 16.86 14.86
CA TYR A 5 -5.82 16.37 14.74
C TYR A 5 -5.78 14.89 14.26
N CYS A 6 -4.88 14.60 13.32
CA CYS A 6 -4.57 13.25 12.86
C CYS A 6 -3.07 13.07 12.65
N ILE A 7 -2.48 12.08 13.34
CA ILE A 7 -1.04 11.77 13.24
C ILE A 7 -0.60 11.47 11.79
N LYS A 8 -1.49 10.93 10.96
CA LYS A 8 -1.17 10.58 9.57
C LYS A 8 -0.72 11.77 8.72
N LEU A 9 -1.23 12.95 9.00
CA LEU A 9 -0.80 14.18 8.34
C LEU A 9 0.67 14.53 8.59
N PHE A 10 1.24 14.02 9.67
CA PHE A 10 2.60 14.29 10.13
C PHE A 10 3.55 13.10 9.91
N SER A 11 3.03 11.92 9.57
CA SER A 11 3.81 10.69 9.57
C SER A 11 3.51 9.73 8.40
N GLU A 12 2.68 10.10 7.44
CA GLU A 12 2.39 9.19 6.31
C GLU A 12 2.53 9.91 4.96
N ILE A 13 3.15 9.24 4.00
CA ILE A 13 3.07 9.58 2.59
C ILE A 13 2.38 8.40 1.89
N PHE A 14 1.23 8.65 1.29
CA PHE A 14 0.45 7.65 0.59
C PHE A 14 0.28 8.00 -0.89
N SER A 15 0.42 7.02 -1.78
CA SER A 15 -0.05 7.12 -3.14
C SER A 15 -0.92 5.91 -3.48
N ASP A 16 -2.05 6.15 -4.14
CA ASP A 16 -2.94 5.10 -4.60
C ASP A 16 -2.51 4.50 -5.95
N SER A 17 -3.21 3.47 -6.40
CA SER A 17 -2.96 2.82 -7.69
C SER A 17 -3.28 3.72 -8.90
N ALA A 18 -4.05 4.79 -8.70
CA ALA A 18 -4.29 5.82 -9.72
C ALA A 18 -3.16 6.87 -9.79
N SER A 19 -2.05 6.65 -9.07
CA SER A 19 -0.92 7.56 -8.98
C SER A 19 -1.30 8.96 -8.45
N LYS A 20 -2.15 9.01 -7.42
CA LYS A 20 -2.50 10.25 -6.71
C LYS A 20 -1.87 10.23 -5.33
N TYR A 21 -1.27 11.36 -4.91
CA TYR A 21 -0.88 11.52 -3.51
C TYR A 21 -2.09 11.85 -2.65
N ARG A 22 -2.12 11.24 -1.48
CA ARG A 22 -3.08 11.55 -0.42
C ARG A 22 -2.35 11.57 0.91
N PHE A 23 -2.85 12.33 1.85
CA PHE A 23 -2.27 12.39 3.19
C PHE A 23 -2.66 11.17 4.07
N CYS A 24 -3.58 10.33 3.60
CA CYS A 24 -4.02 9.11 4.27
C CYS A 24 -4.74 8.20 3.27
N CYS A 25 -4.70 6.88 3.49
CA CYS A 25 -5.40 5.90 2.63
C CYS A 25 -6.93 6.01 2.69
N HIS A 26 -7.49 6.66 3.70
CA HIS A 26 -8.93 6.94 3.85
C HIS A 26 -9.31 8.36 3.43
N ALA A 27 -8.34 9.15 2.97
CA ALA A 27 -8.64 10.52 2.54
C ALA A 27 -9.40 10.53 1.22
N ASN A 28 -10.47 11.32 1.18
CA ASN A 28 -11.15 11.63 -0.08
C ASN A 28 -10.29 12.56 -0.95
N GLU A 29 -10.62 12.63 -2.24
CA GLU A 29 -9.97 13.56 -3.15
C GLU A 29 -10.22 15.01 -2.70
N ASN A 30 -9.19 15.82 -2.73
CA ASN A 30 -9.22 17.23 -2.37
C ASN A 30 -8.32 18.05 -3.31
N ASP A 31 -8.31 19.36 -3.16
CA ASP A 31 -7.56 20.24 -4.06
C ASP A 31 -6.05 19.97 -4.03
N THR A 32 -5.50 19.54 -2.90
CA THR A 32 -4.09 19.16 -2.77
C THR A 32 -3.80 17.88 -3.56
N THR A 33 -4.67 16.86 -3.48
CA THR A 33 -4.49 15.62 -4.23
C THR A 33 -4.66 15.80 -5.74
N LYS A 34 -5.47 16.77 -6.17
CA LYS A 34 -5.61 17.13 -7.59
C LYS A 34 -4.35 17.79 -8.14
N LYS A 35 -3.70 18.62 -7.32
CA LYS A 35 -2.50 19.38 -7.71
C LYS A 35 -1.25 18.49 -7.78
N TYR A 36 -1.08 17.58 -6.82
CA TYR A 36 0.12 16.79 -6.63
C TYR A 36 -0.12 15.31 -6.93
N ASN A 37 0.73 14.75 -7.77
CA ASN A 37 0.72 13.33 -8.10
C ASN A 37 2.14 12.85 -8.46
N PRO A 38 2.43 11.53 -8.46
CA PRO A 38 3.74 11.01 -8.80
C PRO A 38 4.29 11.38 -10.18
N LEU A 39 3.44 11.82 -11.12
CA LEU A 39 3.90 12.26 -12.44
C LEU A 39 4.55 13.64 -12.42
N ASN A 40 4.15 14.52 -11.51
CA ASN A 40 4.60 15.91 -11.46
C ASN A 40 5.39 16.28 -10.20
N THR A 41 5.25 15.50 -9.11
CA THR A 41 5.83 15.84 -7.80
C THR A 41 6.46 14.61 -7.16
N THR A 42 7.59 14.76 -6.48
CA THR A 42 8.20 13.68 -5.71
C THR A 42 7.52 13.52 -4.33
N PRO A 43 7.68 12.37 -3.65
CA PRO A 43 6.97 12.11 -2.38
C PRO A 43 7.24 13.15 -1.30
N PHE A 44 8.51 13.53 -1.10
CA PHE A 44 8.85 14.49 -0.06
C PHE A 44 8.54 15.94 -0.47
N ASP A 45 8.61 16.29 -1.76
CA ASP A 45 8.16 17.61 -2.22
C ASP A 45 6.64 17.80 -2.00
N TYR A 46 5.85 16.72 -2.19
CA TYR A 46 4.44 16.73 -1.81
C TYR A 46 4.26 16.88 -0.29
N PHE A 47 4.93 16.03 0.49
CA PHE A 47 4.77 15.99 1.94
C PHE A 47 5.16 17.32 2.60
N LEU A 48 6.16 18.00 2.06
CA LEU A 48 6.68 19.29 2.54
C LEU A 48 6.08 20.51 1.83
N SER A 49 5.10 20.30 0.94
CA SER A 49 4.49 21.40 0.20
C SER A 49 3.79 22.42 1.10
N PRO A 50 3.69 23.69 0.67
CA PRO A 50 2.97 24.73 1.41
C PRO A 50 1.52 24.35 1.70
N GLU A 51 0.85 23.64 0.78
CA GLU A 51 -0.52 23.17 0.97
C GLU A 51 -0.63 22.12 2.08
N MET A 52 0.33 21.19 2.16
CA MET A 52 0.36 20.22 3.25
C MET A 52 0.69 20.88 4.59
N GLU A 53 1.54 21.90 4.59
CA GLU A 53 1.82 22.71 5.79
C GLU A 53 0.54 23.44 6.25
N GLN A 54 -0.20 24.04 5.33
CA GLN A 54 -1.47 24.70 5.66
C GLN A 54 -2.49 23.72 6.24
N ILE A 55 -2.62 22.51 5.66
CA ILE A 55 -3.50 21.45 6.17
C ILE A 55 -3.11 21.05 7.60
N ARG A 56 -1.82 20.93 7.91
CA ARG A 56 -1.33 20.64 9.28
C ARG A 56 -1.67 21.76 10.25
N ASN A 57 -1.46 23.01 9.85
CA ASN A 57 -1.79 24.18 10.67
C ASN A 57 -3.30 24.27 10.94
N ASP A 58 -4.12 23.98 9.93
CA ASP A 58 -5.57 23.96 10.07
C ASP A 58 -6.02 22.91 11.13
N VAL A 59 -5.51 21.67 11.07
CA VAL A 59 -5.88 20.67 12.08
C VAL A 59 -5.31 20.96 13.45
N LEU A 60 -4.12 21.57 13.56
CA LEU A 60 -3.56 22.00 14.84
C LEU A 60 -4.41 23.11 15.49
N SER A 61 -5.01 23.98 14.70
CA SER A 61 -5.93 25.03 15.17
C SER A 61 -7.34 24.50 15.49
N GLY A 62 -7.61 23.21 15.27
CA GLY A 62 -8.92 22.60 15.53
C GLY A 62 -9.90 22.65 14.35
N LYS A 63 -9.46 23.11 13.20
CA LYS A 63 -10.29 23.20 11.99
C LYS A 63 -10.42 21.84 11.32
N ARG A 64 -11.63 21.47 10.92
CA ARG A 64 -11.88 20.31 10.06
C ARG A 64 -11.41 20.60 8.63
N ILE A 65 -10.74 19.63 8.03
CA ILE A 65 -10.17 19.75 6.67
C ILE A 65 -10.94 18.90 5.67
N GLN A 66 -10.91 19.34 4.43
CA GLN A 66 -11.43 18.59 3.29
C GLN A 66 -10.61 17.29 3.11
N GLY A 67 -11.30 16.18 2.80
CA GLY A 67 -10.70 14.86 2.61
C GLY A 67 -10.75 13.96 3.84
N CYS A 68 -11.17 14.47 5.01
CA CYS A 68 -11.35 13.69 6.25
C CYS A 68 -12.82 13.46 6.62
N GLU A 69 -13.74 13.66 5.70
CA GLU A 69 -15.19 13.61 5.93
C GLU A 69 -15.63 12.26 6.50
N GLU A 70 -15.06 11.14 6.03
CA GLU A 70 -15.40 9.81 6.53
C GLU A 70 -15.15 9.69 8.05
N CYS A 71 -13.98 10.17 8.51
CA CYS A 71 -13.66 10.15 9.93
C CYS A 71 -14.61 11.05 10.73
N TYR A 72 -14.84 12.27 10.26
CA TYR A 72 -15.71 13.22 10.95
C TYR A 72 -17.18 12.76 11.02
N LEU A 73 -17.70 12.15 9.95
CA LEU A 73 -19.06 11.60 9.94
C LEU A 73 -19.23 10.46 10.96
N LYS A 74 -18.23 9.57 11.08
CA LYS A 74 -18.25 8.52 12.12
C LYS A 74 -18.26 9.09 13.52
N GLU A 75 -17.40 10.08 13.78
CA GLU A 75 -17.29 10.75 15.08
C GLU A 75 -18.57 11.53 15.44
N ASP A 76 -19.15 12.25 14.49
CA ASP A 76 -20.42 12.97 14.67
C ASP A 76 -21.58 12.02 14.95
N ALA A 77 -21.51 10.78 14.45
CA ALA A 77 -22.46 9.71 14.73
C ALA A 77 -22.16 8.94 16.04
N GLY A 78 -21.11 9.34 16.80
CA GLY A 78 -20.71 8.68 18.04
C GLY A 78 -19.95 7.37 17.87
N HIS A 79 -19.40 7.12 16.69
CA HIS A 79 -18.58 5.95 16.38
C HIS A 79 -17.11 6.29 16.34
N GLU A 80 -16.26 5.33 16.73
CA GLU A 80 -14.81 5.48 16.61
C GLU A 80 -14.38 5.55 15.14
N SER A 81 -13.55 6.55 14.81
CA SER A 81 -13.01 6.76 13.49
C SER A 81 -11.59 6.18 13.34
N PHE A 82 -11.13 6.00 12.09
CA PHE A 82 -9.73 5.65 11.84
C PHE A 82 -8.75 6.70 12.39
N ARG A 83 -9.12 7.96 12.36
CA ARG A 83 -8.31 9.06 12.92
C ARG A 83 -8.10 8.88 14.42
N GLU A 84 -9.14 8.54 15.17
CA GLU A 84 -9.04 8.28 16.62
C GLU A 84 -8.19 7.04 16.88
N GLN A 85 -8.39 5.95 16.15
CA GLN A 85 -7.56 4.74 16.25
C GLN A 85 -6.08 5.02 15.98
N TYR A 86 -5.76 5.84 14.96
CA TYR A 86 -4.38 6.18 14.64
C TYR A 86 -3.71 7.05 15.71
N ASN A 87 -4.47 7.87 16.40
CA ASN A 87 -3.97 8.75 17.45
C ASN A 87 -3.80 8.06 18.81
N GLN A 88 -4.47 6.92 19.04
CA GLN A 88 -4.45 6.23 20.33
C GLN A 88 -3.04 5.83 20.76
N GLY A 89 -2.69 6.12 22.01
CA GLY A 89 -1.46 5.66 22.65
C GLY A 89 -0.15 6.17 22.01
N LYS A 90 -0.20 7.24 21.23
CA LYS A 90 0.97 7.81 20.54
C LYS A 90 1.27 9.21 21.02
N ASP A 91 2.57 9.52 21.04
CA ASP A 91 3.01 10.90 21.08
C ASP A 91 2.58 11.59 19.79
N LEU A 92 1.86 12.69 19.92
CA LEU A 92 1.28 13.41 18.80
C LEU A 92 2.23 14.54 18.38
N PRO A 93 3.02 14.37 17.29
CA PRO A 93 3.90 15.42 16.81
C PRO A 93 3.09 16.62 16.34
N THR A 94 3.56 17.82 16.65
CA THR A 94 2.96 19.09 16.22
C THR A 94 3.76 19.79 15.14
N ASN A 95 4.92 19.24 14.80
CA ASN A 95 5.76 19.70 13.70
C ASN A 95 6.29 18.50 12.89
N VAL A 96 6.86 18.82 11.76
CA VAL A 96 7.43 17.83 10.82
C VAL A 96 8.96 17.71 10.94
N GLU A 97 9.60 18.33 11.94
CA GLU A 97 11.06 18.35 12.08
C GLU A 97 11.67 17.02 12.55
N SER A 98 10.88 16.17 13.19
CA SER A 98 11.29 14.83 13.61
C SER A 98 10.51 13.76 12.84
N TYR A 99 10.64 13.73 11.53
CA TYR A 99 9.92 12.79 10.68
C TYR A 99 10.16 11.33 11.05
N ASN A 100 9.07 10.61 11.24
CA ASN A 100 9.02 9.17 11.25
C ASN A 100 8.01 8.75 10.19
N VAL A 101 8.42 8.83 8.91
CA VAL A 101 7.51 8.64 7.79
C VAL A 101 7.23 7.16 7.54
N ASP A 102 5.95 6.83 7.49
CA ASP A 102 5.42 5.59 6.96
C ASP A 102 5.10 5.83 5.47
N LEU A 103 5.88 5.21 4.60
CA LEU A 103 5.75 5.37 3.16
C LEU A 103 4.91 4.24 2.58
N LYS A 104 3.72 4.57 2.09
CA LYS A 104 2.77 3.65 1.43
C LYS A 104 2.58 4.05 -0.01
N MET A 105 3.24 3.38 -0.96
CA MET A 105 3.20 3.80 -2.35
C MET A 105 2.86 2.65 -3.30
N HIS A 106 1.89 2.88 -4.18
CA HIS A 106 1.48 1.97 -5.26
C HIS A 106 2.20 2.21 -6.60
N ILE A 107 3.29 2.98 -6.59
CA ILE A 107 4.00 3.42 -7.81
C ILE A 107 5.00 2.39 -8.36
N PHE A 108 5.24 1.29 -7.65
CA PHE A 108 6.29 0.34 -8.01
C PHE A 108 5.92 -0.59 -9.17
N GLY A 109 4.64 -0.69 -9.48
CA GLY A 109 4.12 -1.48 -10.59
C GLY A 109 2.89 -2.29 -10.23
N THR A 110 2.40 -3.03 -11.22
CA THR A 110 1.22 -3.90 -11.10
C THR A 110 1.51 -5.34 -11.53
N PHE A 111 2.80 -5.71 -11.64
CA PHE A 111 3.16 -7.08 -11.95
C PHE A 111 2.62 -8.04 -10.91
N CYS A 112 1.92 -9.07 -11.38
CA CYS A 112 1.37 -10.12 -10.53
C CYS A 112 1.34 -11.43 -11.33
N ASN A 113 1.65 -12.54 -10.68
CA ASN A 113 1.58 -13.88 -11.25
C ASN A 113 0.22 -14.55 -11.05
N LEU A 114 -0.71 -13.90 -10.36
CA LEU A 114 -2.06 -14.40 -10.09
C LEU A 114 -3.14 -13.52 -10.72
N GLY A 115 -4.20 -14.17 -11.22
CA GLY A 115 -5.44 -13.55 -11.70
C GLY A 115 -6.58 -13.72 -10.70
N CYS A 116 -6.38 -13.34 -9.44
CA CYS A 116 -7.37 -13.52 -8.37
C CYS A 116 -8.74 -12.97 -8.77
N TYR A 117 -9.80 -13.70 -8.41
CA TYR A 117 -11.17 -13.36 -8.81
C TYR A 117 -11.62 -11.96 -8.36
N MET A 118 -11.24 -11.54 -7.14
CA MET A 118 -11.59 -10.23 -6.58
C MET A 118 -10.65 -9.11 -7.01
N CYS A 119 -9.55 -9.42 -7.73
CA CYS A 119 -8.58 -8.42 -8.10
C CYS A 119 -9.08 -7.57 -9.27
N ILE A 120 -8.84 -6.27 -9.19
CA ILE A 120 -9.14 -5.35 -10.27
C ILE A 120 -7.99 -5.28 -11.30
N PRO A 121 -8.27 -5.00 -12.57
CA PRO A 121 -7.24 -4.95 -13.63
C PRO A 121 -6.17 -3.89 -13.41
N PHE A 122 -6.46 -2.86 -12.64
CA PHE A 122 -5.52 -1.78 -12.33
C PHE A 122 -4.40 -2.22 -11.38
N ASP A 123 -4.68 -3.20 -10.53
CA ASP A 123 -3.74 -3.71 -9.53
C ASP A 123 -3.10 -5.04 -9.92
N SER A 124 -3.46 -5.63 -11.08
CA SER A 124 -2.90 -6.89 -11.54
C SER A 124 -2.69 -6.94 -13.05
N SER A 125 -1.44 -7.10 -13.47
CA SER A 125 -1.08 -7.30 -14.88
C SER A 125 -1.71 -8.56 -15.48
N THR A 126 -1.80 -9.64 -14.70
CA THR A 126 -2.44 -10.91 -15.15
C THR A 126 -3.94 -10.70 -15.36
N ARG A 127 -4.62 -10.07 -14.41
CA ARG A 127 -6.06 -9.79 -14.53
C ARG A 127 -6.36 -8.88 -15.72
N ARG A 128 -5.51 -7.89 -15.96
CA ARG A 128 -5.60 -7.00 -17.12
C ARG A 128 -5.48 -7.79 -18.43
N ALA A 129 -4.47 -8.68 -18.52
CA ALA A 129 -4.26 -9.50 -19.69
C ALA A 129 -5.44 -10.45 -19.98
N GLU A 130 -6.07 -11.00 -18.95
CA GLU A 130 -7.27 -11.83 -19.08
C GLU A 130 -8.45 -11.04 -19.66
N LEU A 131 -8.71 -9.83 -19.15
CA LEU A 131 -9.77 -8.97 -19.67
C LEU A 131 -9.53 -8.55 -21.13
N GLN A 132 -8.30 -8.22 -21.47
CA GLN A 132 -7.94 -7.88 -22.84
C GLN A 132 -8.21 -9.06 -23.82
N LYS A 133 -7.95 -10.31 -23.38
CA LYS A 133 -8.20 -11.51 -24.16
C LYS A 133 -9.70 -11.86 -24.27
N SER A 134 -10.47 -11.59 -23.23
CA SER A 134 -11.89 -11.94 -23.17
C SER A 134 -12.80 -11.04 -24.02
N GLY A 135 -12.29 -9.91 -24.52
CA GLY A 135 -13.10 -8.92 -25.22
C GLY A 135 -14.04 -8.10 -24.33
N LEU A 136 -14.02 -8.34 -23.00
CA LEU A 136 -14.88 -7.64 -22.02
C LEU A 136 -14.32 -6.28 -21.62
N LYS A 137 -13.61 -5.61 -22.51
CA LYS A 137 -13.01 -4.30 -22.27
C LYS A 137 -14.03 -3.28 -21.77
N ASP A 138 -15.20 -3.27 -22.38
CA ASP A 138 -16.23 -2.24 -22.13
C ASP A 138 -16.92 -2.41 -20.78
N PHE A 139 -16.94 -3.62 -20.21
CA PHE A 139 -17.54 -3.90 -18.91
C PHE A 139 -16.87 -3.12 -17.74
N TRP A 140 -15.58 -2.81 -17.88
CA TRP A 140 -14.80 -2.08 -16.87
C TRP A 140 -14.62 -0.60 -17.21
N TYR A 141 -14.91 -0.20 -18.46
CA TYR A 141 -14.87 1.21 -18.90
C TYR A 141 -16.05 2.03 -18.40
N ASP A 142 -17.20 1.41 -18.16
CA ASP A 142 -18.39 2.07 -17.59
C ASP A 142 -18.22 2.44 -16.10
N MET A 143 -17.14 2.03 -15.46
CA MET A 143 -16.72 2.62 -14.18
C MET A 143 -16.05 3.96 -14.47
N GLU A 144 -16.87 4.94 -14.79
CA GLU A 144 -16.53 6.31 -15.13
C GLU A 144 -15.55 6.97 -14.14
N SER A 145 -14.29 6.74 -14.33
CA SER A 145 -13.30 7.74 -14.00
C SER A 145 -12.35 7.84 -15.17
N ALA A 146 -12.36 8.97 -15.85
CA ALA A 146 -11.47 9.33 -16.95
C ALA A 146 -9.97 9.24 -16.60
N ASP A 147 -9.65 8.89 -15.37
CA ASP A 147 -8.30 8.73 -14.84
C ASP A 147 -7.78 7.29 -14.84
N TYR A 148 -8.64 6.29 -15.08
CA TYR A 148 -8.25 4.88 -15.17
C TYR A 148 -8.03 4.50 -16.63
N THR A 149 -6.85 4.70 -17.14
CA THR A 149 -6.47 4.07 -18.40
C THR A 149 -6.15 2.59 -18.18
N LEU A 150 -6.49 1.71 -19.13
CA LEU A 150 -6.14 0.27 -19.11
C LEU A 150 -4.62 0.02 -19.00
N GLU A 151 -3.82 1.04 -19.08
CA GLU A 151 -2.36 0.97 -19.03
C GLU A 151 -1.81 0.85 -17.60
N GLY A 152 -2.69 0.79 -16.59
CA GLY A 152 -2.31 0.72 -15.17
C GLY A 152 -2.03 2.09 -14.59
N PRO A 153 -1.41 2.17 -13.39
CA PRO A 153 -1.02 3.45 -12.83
C PRO A 153 -0.23 4.17 -13.91
N ARG A 154 -0.72 5.35 -14.29
CA ARG A 154 -0.24 6.15 -15.44
C ARG A 154 1.24 5.95 -15.55
N ASN A 155 1.70 5.39 -16.63
CA ASN A 155 3.00 4.80 -16.82
C ASN A 155 4.08 5.76 -16.33
N LEU A 156 4.48 5.62 -15.07
CA LEU A 156 5.65 6.31 -14.56
C LEU A 156 6.81 5.82 -15.41
N GLY A 157 7.17 6.61 -16.43
CA GLY A 157 8.32 6.33 -17.26
C GLY A 157 9.56 6.13 -16.38
N THR A 158 10.53 5.39 -16.88
CA THR A 158 11.75 5.06 -16.13
C THR A 158 12.40 6.29 -15.50
N LYS A 159 12.56 7.36 -16.27
CA LYS A 159 13.13 8.61 -15.78
C LYS A 159 12.39 9.20 -14.58
N ARG A 160 11.05 9.22 -14.64
CA ARG A 160 10.26 9.77 -13.53
C ARG A 160 10.34 8.91 -12.28
N TYR A 161 10.35 7.59 -12.45
CA TYR A 161 10.59 6.68 -11.34
C TYR A 161 11.97 6.89 -10.70
N GLU A 162 13.02 7.08 -11.49
CA GLU A 162 14.37 7.36 -10.99
C GLU A 162 14.44 8.68 -10.20
N GLU A 163 13.72 9.72 -10.61
CA GLU A 163 13.60 10.98 -9.87
C GLU A 163 12.92 10.75 -8.50
N ILE A 164 11.84 9.98 -8.45
CA ILE A 164 11.17 9.61 -7.20
C ILE A 164 12.08 8.78 -6.31
N GLU A 165 12.74 7.77 -6.87
CA GLU A 165 13.67 6.91 -6.14
C GLU A 165 14.84 7.73 -5.54
N ALA A 166 15.40 8.65 -6.31
CA ALA A 166 16.45 9.56 -5.83
C ALA A 166 15.94 10.46 -4.68
N ASN A 167 14.74 10.99 -4.79
CA ASN A 167 14.13 11.79 -3.73
C ASN A 167 13.91 10.97 -2.44
N LEU A 168 13.48 9.70 -2.55
CA LEU A 168 13.32 8.81 -1.40
C LEU A 168 14.67 8.50 -0.74
N ILE A 169 15.71 8.24 -1.52
CA ILE A 169 17.06 7.98 -1.00
C ILE A 169 17.66 9.23 -0.34
N ALA A 170 17.47 10.42 -0.93
CA ALA A 170 17.93 11.67 -0.34
C ALA A 170 17.28 11.97 1.02
N ASN A 171 16.06 11.48 1.25
CA ASN A 171 15.30 11.68 2.47
C ASN A 171 15.20 10.41 3.34
N ILE A 172 16.11 9.47 3.16
CA ILE A 172 16.02 8.14 3.78
C ILE A 172 16.06 8.17 5.31
N ASP A 173 16.70 9.15 5.90
CA ASP A 173 16.79 9.34 7.35
C ASP A 173 15.44 9.63 8.01
N TYR A 174 14.49 10.12 7.24
CA TYR A 174 13.13 10.39 7.72
C TYR A 174 12.19 9.18 7.56
N ILE A 175 12.56 8.16 6.79
CA ILE A 175 11.72 7.00 6.54
C ILE A 175 11.95 5.96 7.64
N ARG A 176 10.86 5.50 8.26
CA ARG A 176 10.86 4.44 9.28
C ARG A 176 10.20 3.17 8.78
N ILE A 177 9.20 3.29 7.93
CA ILE A 177 8.47 2.15 7.40
C ILE A 177 8.34 2.32 5.88
N LEU A 178 8.74 1.28 5.15
CA LEU A 178 8.46 1.12 3.72
C LEU A 178 7.38 0.06 3.55
N ARG A 179 6.24 0.44 2.97
CA ARG A 179 5.13 -0.49 2.70
C ARG A 179 4.93 -0.66 1.21
N PHE A 180 4.96 -1.92 0.78
CA PHE A 180 4.79 -2.29 -0.62
C PHE A 180 3.48 -3.01 -0.84
N TYR A 181 2.71 -2.53 -1.82
CA TYR A 181 1.39 -3.01 -2.24
C TYR A 181 1.30 -3.02 -3.76
N GLY A 182 0.12 -3.42 -4.26
CA GLY A 182 -0.18 -3.55 -5.68
C GLY A 182 0.16 -4.96 -6.12
N GLY A 183 -0.05 -5.38 -7.33
CA GLY A 183 0.21 -6.72 -7.87
C GLY A 183 0.84 -7.73 -6.90
N GLU A 184 2.07 -8.15 -7.21
CA GLU A 184 2.92 -8.92 -6.29
C GLU A 184 4.26 -8.18 -6.07
N PRO A 185 4.48 -7.53 -4.92
CA PRO A 185 5.67 -6.71 -4.68
C PRO A 185 6.99 -7.45 -4.84
N ILE A 186 7.04 -8.75 -4.48
CA ILE A 186 8.25 -9.57 -4.64
C ILE A 186 8.63 -9.70 -6.12
N GLN A 187 7.66 -9.63 -7.04
CA GLN A 187 7.89 -9.72 -8.47
C GLN A 187 8.20 -8.36 -9.14
N MET A 188 8.18 -7.26 -8.38
CA MET A 188 8.35 -5.91 -8.94
C MET A 188 9.83 -5.46 -8.95
N PRO A 189 10.45 -5.26 -10.13
CA PRO A 189 11.85 -4.82 -10.20
C PRO A 189 12.13 -3.50 -9.48
N ARG A 190 11.16 -2.58 -9.49
CA ARG A 190 11.29 -1.25 -8.86
C ARG A 190 11.35 -1.32 -7.33
N VAL A 191 10.68 -2.30 -6.71
CA VAL A 191 10.79 -2.57 -5.27
C VAL A 191 12.23 -2.93 -4.92
N TRP A 192 12.81 -3.86 -5.65
CA TRP A 192 14.20 -4.28 -5.44
C TRP A 192 15.22 -3.21 -5.78
N SER A 193 14.96 -2.40 -6.83
CA SER A 193 15.79 -1.23 -7.16
C SER A 193 15.90 -0.29 -5.96
N LEU A 194 14.78 0.13 -5.41
CA LEU A 194 14.76 1.01 -4.23
C LEU A 194 15.46 0.36 -3.03
N LEU A 195 15.06 -0.86 -2.64
CA LEU A 195 15.59 -1.54 -1.46
C LEU A 195 17.12 -1.74 -1.54
N SER A 196 17.65 -2.05 -2.73
CA SER A 196 19.08 -2.30 -2.93
C SER A 196 19.93 -1.03 -2.83
N LYS A 197 19.38 0.12 -3.19
CA LYS A 197 20.07 1.43 -3.15
C LYS A 197 20.11 2.06 -1.76
N ILE A 198 19.26 1.62 -0.82
CA ILE A 198 19.30 2.12 0.56
C ILE A 198 20.63 1.72 1.22
N PRO A 199 21.41 2.66 1.80
CA PRO A 199 22.65 2.33 2.51
C PRO A 199 22.42 1.35 3.65
N LYS A 200 23.37 0.42 3.90
CA LYS A 200 23.20 -0.65 4.89
C LYS A 200 23.00 -0.13 6.32
N ASP A 201 23.68 0.93 6.70
CA ASP A 201 23.56 1.59 8.00
C ASP A 201 22.16 2.21 8.18
N LYS A 202 21.60 2.80 7.13
CA LYS A 202 20.25 3.38 7.14
C LYS A 202 19.17 2.31 7.14
N ALA A 203 19.35 1.24 6.37
CA ALA A 203 18.42 0.11 6.28
C ALA A 203 18.12 -0.51 7.67
N LYS A 204 19.11 -0.56 8.57
CA LYS A 204 18.94 -1.06 9.95
C LYS A 204 17.96 -0.25 10.82
N ASN A 205 17.53 0.93 10.37
CA ASN A 205 16.54 1.74 11.04
C ASN A 205 15.15 1.66 10.40
N ILE A 206 15.01 0.97 9.27
CA ILE A 206 13.79 0.93 8.45
C ILE A 206 13.11 -0.43 8.57
N GLU A 207 11.81 -0.41 8.83
CA GLU A 207 10.95 -1.58 8.75
C GLU A 207 10.38 -1.72 7.33
N VAL A 208 10.41 -2.93 6.78
CA VAL A 208 9.83 -3.24 5.48
C VAL A 208 8.56 -4.05 5.70
N LEU A 209 7.45 -3.59 5.13
CA LEU A 209 6.18 -4.29 5.17
C LEU A 209 5.75 -4.62 3.75
N ILE A 210 5.44 -5.89 3.49
CA ILE A 210 5.05 -6.37 2.16
C ILE A 210 3.70 -7.07 2.25
N SER A 211 2.74 -6.59 1.45
CA SER A 211 1.50 -7.32 1.19
C SER A 211 1.73 -8.24 -0.01
N THR A 212 1.70 -9.54 0.21
CA THR A 212 2.11 -10.54 -0.79
C THR A 212 1.10 -11.69 -0.90
N ASN A 213 1.04 -12.32 -2.07
CA ASN A 213 0.37 -13.60 -2.26
C ASN A 213 1.25 -14.79 -1.82
N LEU A 214 2.49 -14.54 -1.44
CA LEU A 214 3.50 -15.48 -0.91
C LEU A 214 3.73 -16.73 -1.77
N THR A 215 3.46 -16.66 -3.06
CA THR A 215 3.80 -17.74 -4.00
C THR A 215 5.25 -17.66 -4.46
N LEU A 216 5.89 -16.50 -4.27
CA LEU A 216 7.28 -16.23 -4.57
C LEU A 216 7.99 -15.75 -3.30
N THR A 217 9.22 -16.22 -3.10
CA THR A 217 10.08 -15.82 -1.97
C THR A 217 11.35 -15.13 -2.44
N GLU A 218 11.59 -15.15 -3.75
CA GLU A 218 12.75 -14.53 -4.38
C GLU A 218 12.43 -13.98 -5.78
N PHE A 219 13.23 -13.03 -6.23
CA PHE A 219 13.17 -12.47 -7.57
C PHE A 219 14.54 -11.95 -8.00
N LYS A 220 15.08 -12.47 -9.12
CA LYS A 220 16.34 -12.01 -9.73
C LYS A 220 17.52 -11.88 -8.75
N GLY A 221 17.68 -12.85 -7.85
CA GLY A 221 18.76 -12.89 -6.89
C GLY A 221 18.51 -12.12 -5.58
N TYR A 222 17.37 -11.48 -5.44
CA TYR A 222 16.91 -10.90 -4.17
C TYR A 222 15.85 -11.81 -3.56
N SER A 223 15.85 -11.96 -2.23
CA SER A 223 14.93 -12.83 -1.52
C SER A 223 14.34 -12.15 -0.28
N ILE A 224 13.29 -12.74 0.27
CA ILE A 224 12.73 -12.35 1.57
C ILE A 224 13.83 -12.36 2.65
N GLU A 225 14.69 -13.37 2.67
CA GLU A 225 15.81 -13.48 3.62
C GLU A 225 16.79 -12.30 3.46
N TRP A 226 17.09 -11.89 2.22
CA TRP A 226 17.95 -10.74 1.99
C TRP A 226 17.38 -9.46 2.65
N ILE A 227 16.05 -9.27 2.65
CA ILE A 227 15.40 -8.15 3.34
C ILE A 227 15.59 -8.29 4.86
N LYS A 228 15.38 -9.47 5.43
CA LYS A 228 15.50 -9.74 6.87
C LYS A 228 16.93 -9.46 7.39
N GLU A 229 17.94 -9.84 6.61
CA GLU A 229 19.34 -9.58 6.96
C GLU A 229 19.72 -8.10 6.90
N ARG A 230 19.11 -7.37 5.98
CA ARG A 230 19.49 -6.00 5.65
C ARG A 230 18.75 -4.95 6.45
N PHE A 231 17.46 -5.13 6.67
CA PHE A 231 16.57 -4.14 7.28
C PHE A 231 16.34 -4.42 8.78
N LYS A 232 15.78 -3.43 9.48
CA LYS A 232 15.46 -3.52 10.91
C LYS A 232 14.49 -4.65 11.21
N LYS A 233 13.47 -4.77 10.38
CA LYS A 233 12.39 -5.76 10.50
C LYS A 233 11.72 -5.97 9.16
N LEU A 234 11.35 -7.21 8.87
CA LEU A 234 10.38 -7.54 7.83
C LEU A 234 9.04 -7.91 8.49
N THR A 235 7.95 -7.44 7.90
CA THR A 235 6.60 -7.83 8.27
C THR A 235 5.83 -8.19 6.99
N LEU A 236 5.23 -9.38 6.98
CA LEU A 236 4.41 -9.85 5.87
C LEU A 236 2.93 -9.75 6.23
N THR A 237 2.16 -9.20 5.30
CA THR A 237 0.70 -9.34 5.25
C THR A 237 0.38 -10.28 4.12
N VAL A 238 -0.07 -11.49 4.45
CA VAL A 238 -0.27 -12.54 3.44
C VAL A 238 -1.72 -12.58 3.01
N SER A 239 -1.92 -12.47 1.72
CA SER A 239 -3.25 -12.51 1.12
C SER A 239 -3.73 -13.95 0.96
N VAL A 240 -4.82 -14.30 1.66
CA VAL A 240 -5.42 -15.63 1.62
C VAL A 240 -6.94 -15.50 1.70
N ASP A 241 -7.67 -16.13 0.79
CA ASP A 241 -9.13 -16.00 0.76
C ASP A 241 -9.86 -17.32 1.02
N HIS A 242 -9.11 -18.41 1.08
CA HIS A 242 -9.59 -19.75 1.42
C HIS A 242 -8.38 -20.69 1.61
N TYR A 243 -8.62 -22.01 1.67
CA TYR A 243 -7.62 -23.08 1.68
C TYR A 243 -7.93 -24.15 0.63
N GLY A 244 -6.95 -25.01 0.31
CA GLY A 244 -7.08 -26.11 -0.59
C GLY A 244 -7.57 -25.73 -2.00
N LYS A 245 -8.46 -26.54 -2.58
CA LYS A 245 -8.97 -26.34 -3.95
C LYS A 245 -9.72 -25.02 -4.13
N LYS A 246 -10.44 -24.55 -3.10
CA LYS A 246 -11.14 -23.26 -3.15
C LYS A 246 -10.15 -22.10 -3.23
N LEU A 247 -9.05 -22.14 -2.49
CA LEU A 247 -7.98 -21.12 -2.60
C LEU A 247 -7.41 -21.08 -4.01
N HIS A 248 -7.10 -22.25 -4.62
CA HIS A 248 -6.63 -22.33 -6.00
C HIS A 248 -7.60 -21.69 -6.98
N TRP A 249 -8.89 -21.91 -6.80
CA TRP A 249 -9.90 -21.35 -7.69
C TRP A 249 -10.06 -19.84 -7.53
N ILE A 250 -10.09 -19.35 -6.29
CA ILE A 250 -10.28 -17.93 -5.98
C ILE A 250 -9.04 -17.10 -6.37
N ARG A 251 -7.84 -17.67 -6.17
CA ARG A 251 -6.55 -17.02 -6.46
C ARG A 251 -5.79 -17.69 -7.61
N TYR A 252 -6.51 -18.05 -8.68
CA TYR A 252 -5.93 -18.73 -9.83
C TYR A 252 -4.77 -17.95 -10.45
N PRO A 253 -3.66 -18.62 -10.88
CA PRO A 253 -3.37 -20.05 -10.77
C PRO A 253 -2.42 -20.41 -9.60
N ILE A 254 -2.78 -20.06 -8.38
CA ILE A 254 -1.94 -20.32 -7.19
C ILE A 254 -1.60 -21.83 -7.06
N ASN A 255 -0.33 -22.14 -6.81
CA ASN A 255 0.06 -23.47 -6.34
C ASN A 255 -0.11 -23.50 -4.82
N VAL A 256 -1.15 -24.16 -4.33
CA VAL A 256 -1.51 -24.20 -2.91
C VAL A 256 -0.42 -24.86 -2.07
N PHE A 257 0.20 -25.92 -2.56
CA PHE A 257 1.26 -26.64 -1.85
C PHE A 257 2.48 -25.73 -1.61
N GLU A 258 2.96 -25.05 -2.66
CA GLU A 258 4.09 -24.11 -2.51
C GLU A 258 3.72 -22.89 -1.64
N PHE A 259 2.48 -22.42 -1.74
CA PHE A 259 1.98 -21.34 -0.87
C PHE A 259 2.01 -21.75 0.61
N GLU A 260 1.46 -22.92 0.97
CA GLU A 260 1.41 -23.40 2.34
C GLU A 260 2.82 -23.69 2.90
N LYS A 261 3.71 -24.22 2.07
CA LYS A 261 5.13 -24.39 2.40
C LYS A 261 5.82 -23.06 2.72
N ASN A 262 5.60 -22.04 1.88
CA ASN A 262 6.15 -20.71 2.11
C ASN A 262 5.54 -20.05 3.35
N LEU A 263 4.22 -20.21 3.55
CA LEU A 263 3.53 -19.69 4.74
C LEU A 263 4.11 -20.29 6.03
N ALA A 264 4.35 -21.61 6.04
CA ALA A 264 4.99 -22.29 7.18
C ALA A 264 6.42 -21.80 7.43
N LEU A 265 7.20 -21.59 6.35
CA LEU A 265 8.57 -21.10 6.43
C LEU A 265 8.66 -19.71 7.05
N TYR A 266 7.75 -18.79 6.63
CA TYR A 266 7.75 -17.40 7.05
C TYR A 266 6.72 -17.08 8.15
N LYS A 267 6.13 -18.08 8.82
CA LYS A 267 5.08 -17.89 9.85
C LYS A 267 5.44 -16.83 10.90
N LYS A 268 6.70 -16.72 11.30
CA LYS A 268 7.19 -15.74 12.29
C LYS A 268 7.23 -14.30 11.78
N ASP A 269 7.30 -14.11 10.47
CA ASP A 269 7.36 -12.81 9.82
C ASP A 269 5.96 -12.35 9.36
N VAL A 270 4.96 -13.24 9.42
CA VAL A 270 3.57 -12.95 9.07
C VAL A 270 2.87 -12.29 10.25
N ASN A 271 2.39 -11.06 10.04
CA ASN A 271 1.63 -10.32 11.05
C ASN A 271 0.11 -10.50 10.87
N TYR A 272 -0.34 -10.54 9.62
CA TYR A 272 -1.76 -10.71 9.30
C TYR A 272 -1.93 -11.64 8.11
N LEU A 273 -2.98 -12.47 8.20
CA LEU A 273 -3.61 -13.08 7.04
C LEU A 273 -4.74 -12.15 6.58
N ASN A 274 -4.63 -11.65 5.37
CA ASN A 274 -5.61 -10.72 4.80
C ASN A 274 -6.60 -11.48 3.91
N ILE A 275 -7.88 -11.40 4.25
CA ILE A 275 -8.98 -12.08 3.54
C ILE A 275 -9.87 -11.01 2.90
N ALA A 276 -10.00 -11.05 1.58
CA ALA A 276 -11.00 -10.28 0.87
C ALA A 276 -12.35 -11.00 0.98
N VAL A 277 -13.19 -10.57 1.92
CA VAL A 277 -14.51 -11.17 2.14
C VAL A 277 -15.41 -10.93 0.93
N SER A 278 -15.95 -11.99 0.39
CA SER A 278 -16.82 -12.00 -0.79
C SER A 278 -17.87 -13.09 -0.68
N MET A 279 -18.79 -13.17 -1.63
CA MET A 279 -19.76 -14.26 -1.72
C MET A 279 -19.10 -15.65 -1.86
N LEU A 280 -17.82 -15.71 -2.22
CA LEU A 280 -17.09 -16.96 -2.43
C LEU A 280 -16.56 -17.57 -1.12
N ASN A 281 -16.50 -16.79 -0.03
CA ASN A 281 -15.88 -17.20 1.22
C ASN A 281 -16.61 -16.73 2.49
N VAL A 282 -17.63 -15.89 2.38
CA VAL A 282 -18.30 -15.28 3.55
C VAL A 282 -18.88 -16.32 4.51
N TYR A 283 -19.35 -17.46 4.02
CA TYR A 283 -19.89 -18.55 4.84
C TYR A 283 -18.81 -19.46 5.44
N ASP A 284 -17.59 -19.40 4.93
CA ASP A 284 -16.49 -20.28 5.30
C ASP A 284 -15.45 -19.59 6.21
N LEU A 285 -15.68 -18.34 6.62
CA LEU A 285 -14.69 -17.53 7.37
C LEU A 285 -14.20 -18.22 8.65
N LYS A 286 -15.10 -18.89 9.39
CA LYS A 286 -14.75 -19.64 10.60
C LYS A 286 -13.86 -20.84 10.29
N GLU A 287 -14.12 -21.56 9.21
CA GLU A 287 -13.32 -22.70 8.77
C GLU A 287 -11.93 -22.25 8.28
N ILE A 288 -11.87 -21.12 7.57
CA ILE A 288 -10.61 -20.51 7.12
C ILE A 288 -9.76 -20.12 8.33
N GLU A 289 -10.35 -19.46 9.31
CA GLU A 289 -9.67 -19.10 10.56
C GLU A 289 -9.10 -20.36 11.27
N GLN A 290 -9.92 -21.40 11.41
CA GLN A 290 -9.49 -22.66 12.04
C GLN A 290 -8.37 -23.37 11.28
N HIS A 291 -8.34 -23.26 9.95
CA HIS A 291 -7.31 -23.89 9.14
C HIS A 291 -5.92 -23.24 9.30
N TYR A 292 -5.87 -21.93 9.53
CA TYR A 292 -4.60 -21.17 9.59
C TYR A 292 -4.11 -20.85 11.01
N ASN A 293 -4.91 -21.06 12.06
CA ASN A 293 -4.51 -20.96 13.47
C ASN A 293 -3.75 -22.21 13.93
#